data_54f025b049e567c59674f6ba97e853f9
#
_entry.id   54f025b049e567c59674f6ba97e853f9
#
_cell.length_a   1.000
_cell.length_b   1.000
_cell.length_c   1.000
_cell.angle_alpha   90.00
_cell.angle_beta   90.00
_cell.angle_gamma   90.00
#
_symmetry.space_group_name_H-M   'P 1'
#
loop_
_entity.id
_entity.type
_entity.pdbx_description
1 polymer ?
#
loop_
_entity_poly.entity_id
_entity_poly.type
_entity_poly.pdbx_seq_one_letter_code
_entity_poly.pdbx_strand_id
1 'polypeptide(L)' 'MKPENKNILKVLELSKEMLLLADNGDKYRKDTGCGIVYGVLRDYSYKLRALAEEEILIHYKKGSWDGDDSVIEKILN' A
#
# COMPACT_ATOMS: atom_id res chain seq x y z
N MET A 1 -6.97 18.37 0.95
CA MET A 1 -7.46 17.06 0.46
C MET A 1 -8.60 16.58 1.35
N LYS A 2 -9.66 16.07 0.75
CA LYS A 2 -10.81 15.52 1.47
C LYS A 2 -10.37 14.35 2.36
N PRO A 3 -11.00 14.16 3.54
CA PRO A 3 -10.61 13.09 4.46
C PRO A 3 -10.60 11.70 3.84
N GLU A 4 -11.58 11.37 3.02
CA GLU A 4 -11.66 10.06 2.36
C GLU A 4 -10.48 9.80 1.43
N ASN A 5 -10.01 10.82 0.71
CA ASN A 5 -8.85 10.70 -0.17
C ASN A 5 -7.54 10.69 0.61
N LYS A 6 -7.46 11.53 1.64
CA LYS A 6 -6.29 11.58 2.52
C LYS A 6 -6.06 10.24 3.22
N ASN A 7 -7.13 9.63 3.71
CA ASN A 7 -7.04 8.36 4.41
C ASN A 7 -6.65 7.21 3.49
N ILE A 8 -7.23 7.16 2.28
CA ILE A 8 -6.87 6.08 1.33
C ILE A 8 -5.41 6.22 0.86
N LEU A 9 -4.93 7.44 0.70
CA LEU A 9 -3.53 7.69 0.37
C LEU A 9 -2.60 7.21 1.49
N LYS A 10 -3.00 7.42 2.75
CA LYS A 10 -2.25 6.91 3.90
C LYS A 10 -2.22 5.39 3.94
N VAL A 11 -3.31 4.74 3.56
CA VAL A 11 -3.35 3.27 3.45
C VAL A 11 -2.35 2.79 2.40
N LEU A 12 -2.31 3.46 1.24
CA LEU A 12 -1.34 3.13 0.20
C LEU A 12 0.10 3.28 0.70
N GLU A 13 0.40 4.38 1.38
CA GLU A 13 1.72 4.61 1.97
C GLU A 13 2.06 3.55 3.01
N LEU A 14 1.11 3.20 3.87
CA LEU A 14 1.28 2.15 4.87
C LEU A 14 1.60 0.80 4.24
N SER A 15 0.94 0.45 3.14
CA SER A 15 1.19 -0.80 2.44
C SER A 15 2.63 -0.89 1.94
N LYS A 16 3.21 0.23 1.51
CA LYS A 16 4.60 0.29 1.07
C LYS A 16 5.56 0.13 2.25
N GLU A 17 5.25 0.75 3.39
CA GLU A 17 6.02 0.58 4.62
C GLU A 17 5.97 -0.86 5.12
N MET A 18 4.82 -1.51 5.02
CA MET A 18 4.65 -2.92 5.38
C MET A 18 5.58 -3.81 4.54
N LEU A 19 5.66 -3.55 3.25
CA LEU A 19 6.53 -4.32 2.37
C LEU A 19 8.00 -4.15 2.73
N LEU A 20 8.43 -2.91 2.99
CA LEU A 20 9.80 -2.63 3.42
C LEU A 20 10.12 -3.33 4.75
N LEU A 21 9.19 -3.30 5.69
CA LEU A 21 9.34 -3.99 6.97
C LEU A 21 9.44 -5.50 6.78
N ALA A 22 8.61 -6.07 5.91
CA ALA A 22 8.65 -7.50 5.62
C ALA A 22 9.99 -7.92 5.03
N ASP A 23 10.51 -7.14 4.08
CA ASP A 23 11.81 -7.42 3.45
C ASP A 23 12.95 -7.30 4.46
N ASN A 24 12.95 -6.26 5.27
CA ASN A 24 13.97 -6.04 6.28
C ASN A 24 13.92 -7.10 7.37
N GLY A 25 12.73 -7.43 7.84
CA GLY A 25 12.55 -8.46 8.86
C GLY A 25 12.99 -9.83 8.37
N ASP A 26 12.63 -10.17 7.14
CA ASP A 26 13.00 -11.46 6.54
C ASP A 26 14.53 -11.59 6.37
N LYS A 27 15.20 -10.48 6.02
CA LYS A 27 16.65 -10.44 5.89
C LYS A 27 17.37 -10.78 7.20
N TYR A 28 16.81 -10.34 8.33
CA TYR A 28 17.42 -10.53 9.65
C TYR A 28 16.73 -11.59 10.50
N ARG A 29 15.87 -12.41 9.92
CA ARG A 29 15.15 -13.45 10.67
C ARG A 29 16.14 -14.47 11.25
N LYS A 30 15.78 -15.01 12.42
CA LYS A 30 16.57 -16.01 13.13
C LYS A 30 16.01 -17.42 13.06
N ASP A 31 14.72 -17.54 12.69
CA ASP A 31 14.02 -18.83 12.69
C ASP A 31 12.90 -18.86 11.68
N THR A 32 12.27 -20.03 11.53
CA THR A 32 11.17 -20.24 10.59
C THR A 32 9.93 -19.46 10.98
N GLY A 33 9.65 -19.31 12.30
CA GLY A 33 8.51 -18.56 12.79
C GLY A 33 8.55 -17.10 12.36
N CYS A 34 9.73 -16.49 12.45
CA CYS A 34 9.94 -15.12 11.95
C CYS A 34 9.65 -15.03 10.45
N GLY A 35 10.12 -16.03 9.68
CA GLY A 35 9.87 -16.08 8.23
C GLY A 35 8.39 -16.14 7.89
N ILE A 36 7.60 -16.86 8.68
CA ILE A 36 6.14 -16.95 8.51
C ILE A 36 5.51 -15.57 8.72
N VAL A 37 5.89 -14.87 9.79
CA VAL A 37 5.37 -13.54 10.10
C VAL A 37 5.62 -12.58 8.94
N TYR A 38 6.85 -12.53 8.45
CA TYR A 38 7.19 -11.59 7.37
C TYR A 38 6.62 -12.01 6.02
N GLY A 39 6.44 -13.30 5.78
CA GLY A 39 5.74 -13.80 4.60
C GLY A 39 4.29 -13.38 4.56
N VAL A 40 3.58 -13.50 5.69
CA VAL A 40 2.20 -13.05 5.83
C VAL A 40 2.10 -11.53 5.67
N LEU A 41 3.01 -10.79 6.31
CA LEU A 41 3.04 -9.33 6.18
C LEU A 41 3.23 -8.90 4.72
N ARG A 42 4.12 -9.56 3.99
CA ARG A 42 4.35 -9.28 2.58
C ARG A 42 3.09 -9.51 1.74
N ASP A 43 2.42 -10.64 1.95
CA ASP A 43 1.21 -10.99 1.20
C ASP A 43 0.11 -9.96 1.43
N TYR A 44 -0.09 -9.56 2.69
CA TYR A 44 -1.09 -8.54 3.02
C TYR A 44 -0.70 -7.16 2.50
N SER A 45 0.59 -6.84 2.45
CA SER A 45 1.03 -5.56 1.90
C SER A 45 0.67 -5.43 0.41
N TYR A 46 0.89 -6.48 -0.37
CA TYR A 46 0.51 -6.49 -1.79
C TYR A 46 -1.00 -6.39 -1.99
N LYS A 47 -1.75 -7.13 -1.19
CA LYS A 47 -3.22 -7.11 -1.27
C LYS A 47 -3.77 -5.73 -0.91
N LEU A 48 -3.26 -5.15 0.17
CA LEU A 48 -3.70 -3.83 0.63
C LEU A 48 -3.34 -2.75 -0.38
N ARG A 49 -2.15 -2.81 -0.94
CA ARG A 49 -1.70 -1.88 -1.99
C ARG A 49 -2.63 -1.94 -3.20
N ALA A 50 -2.94 -3.13 -3.68
CA ALA A 50 -3.81 -3.30 -4.85
C ALA A 50 -5.20 -2.71 -4.59
N LEU A 51 -5.77 -2.96 -3.42
CA LEU A 51 -7.09 -2.43 -3.05
C LEU A 51 -7.07 -0.91 -2.92
N ALA A 52 -6.03 -0.34 -2.31
CA ALA A 52 -5.91 1.11 -2.15
C ALA A 52 -5.74 1.79 -3.52
N GLU A 53 -4.91 1.25 -4.39
CA GLU A 53 -4.71 1.77 -5.75
C GLU A 53 -6.01 1.73 -6.55
N GLU A 54 -6.73 0.63 -6.47
CA GLU A 54 -8.02 0.47 -7.15
C GLU A 54 -9.02 1.53 -6.68
N GLU A 55 -9.13 1.75 -5.38
CA GLU A 55 -10.06 2.74 -4.82
C GLU A 55 -9.68 4.16 -5.20
N ILE A 56 -8.39 4.49 -5.22
CA ILE A 56 -7.91 5.80 -5.69
C ILE A 56 -8.33 6.03 -7.15
N LEU A 57 -8.17 5.02 -8.00
CA LEU A 57 -8.58 5.13 -9.41
C LEU A 57 -10.09 5.29 -9.56
N ILE A 58 -10.88 4.64 -8.71
CA ILE A 58 -12.34 4.82 -8.70
C ILE A 58 -12.69 6.27 -8.36
N HIS A 59 -12.07 6.84 -7.33
CA HIS A 59 -12.28 8.25 -6.98
C HIS A 59 -11.86 9.18 -8.12
N TYR A 60 -10.75 8.88 -8.75
CA TYR A 60 -10.26 9.67 -9.90
C TYR A 60 -11.26 9.66 -11.05
N LYS A 61 -11.77 8.49 -11.44
CA LYS A 61 -12.73 8.34 -12.53
C LYS A 61 -14.06 9.03 -12.24
N LYS A 62 -14.47 9.08 -10.98
CA LYS A 62 -15.68 9.79 -10.55
C LYS A 62 -15.49 11.30 -10.47
N GLY A 63 -14.28 11.80 -10.63
CA GLY A 63 -13.96 13.21 -10.46
C GLY A 63 -13.88 13.66 -9.01
N SER A 64 -13.80 12.72 -8.07
CA SER A 64 -13.75 13.04 -6.63
C SER A 64 -12.34 12.96 -6.03
N TRP A 65 -11.34 12.62 -6.82
CA TRP A 65 -9.95 12.63 -6.37
C TRP A 65 -9.40 14.05 -6.39
N ASP A 66 -8.93 14.52 -5.24
CA ASP A 66 -8.35 15.85 -5.07
C ASP A 66 -6.91 15.81 -4.57
N GLY A 67 -6.25 14.67 -4.72
CA GLY A 67 -4.82 14.52 -4.41
C GLY A 67 -3.95 14.91 -5.60
N ASP A 68 -2.64 14.75 -5.43
CA ASP A 68 -1.65 15.04 -6.46
C ASP A 68 -1.82 14.08 -7.65
N ASP A 69 -1.78 14.62 -8.87
CA ASP A 69 -1.88 13.82 -10.10
C ASP A 69 -0.73 12.82 -10.24
N SER A 70 0.41 13.08 -9.62
CA SER A 70 1.53 12.14 -9.62
C SER A 70 1.19 10.78 -9.02
N VAL A 71 0.25 10.74 -8.08
CA VAL A 71 -0.23 9.48 -7.48
C VAL A 71 -0.92 8.64 -8.55
N ILE A 72 -1.78 9.27 -9.34
CA ILE A 72 -2.50 8.60 -10.43
C ILE A 72 -1.52 8.08 -11.49
N GLU A 73 -0.56 8.90 -11.87
CA GLU A 73 0.45 8.52 -12.86
C GLU A 73 1.25 7.29 -12.40
N LYS A 74 1.65 7.25 -11.13
CA LYS A 74 2.38 6.11 -10.57
C LYS A 74 1.56 4.83 -10.55
N ILE A 75 0.26 4.93 -10.26
CA ILE A 75 -0.62 3.76 -10.24
C ILE A 75 -0.80 3.22 -11.67
N LEU A 76 -0.95 4.10 -12.65
CA LEU A 76 -1.21 3.71 -14.05
C LEU A 76 0.05 3.22 -14.77
N ASN A 77 1.23 3.52 -14.28
CA ASN A 77 2.50 3.04 -14.82
C ASN A 77 2.93 1.72 -14.13
#